data_8a909208cdfe660d2493c82b660e719f
#
_entry.id   8a909208cdfe660d2493c82b660e719f
#
_cell.length_a   1.000
_cell.length_b   1.000
_cell.length_c   1.000
_cell.angle_alpha   90.00
_cell.angle_beta   90.00
_cell.angle_gamma   90.00
#
_symmetry.space_group_name_H-M   'P 1'
#
loop_
_entity.id
_entity.type
_entity.pdbx_description
1 polymer ?
#
loop_
_entity_poly.entity_id
_entity_poly.type
_entity_poly.pdbx_seq_one_letter_code
_entity_poly.pdbx_strand_id
1 'polypeptide(L)' 'DPLALKDINGIIRQLKARGIGIIISDHNVRETLKVCDAAYIINEGKIIEFGPPGVIVASEIARDVYLGQDFNL' A
#
# COMPACT_ATOMS: atom_id res chain seq x y z
N ASP A 1 11.67 7.79 10.20
CA ASP A 1 11.61 9.24 10.39
C ASP A 1 10.39 9.81 9.69
N PRO A 2 9.44 10.40 10.45
CA PRO A 2 8.22 10.97 9.85
C PRO A 2 8.49 12.04 8.80
N LEU A 3 9.56 12.81 8.95
CA LEU A 3 9.92 13.84 7.96
C LEU A 3 10.37 13.22 6.64
N ALA A 4 11.14 12.13 6.71
CA ALA A 4 11.60 11.44 5.50
C ALA A 4 10.42 10.81 4.75
N LEU A 5 9.46 10.21 5.45
CA LEU A 5 8.26 9.66 4.83
C LEU A 5 7.45 10.75 4.14
N LYS A 6 7.31 11.91 4.76
CA LYS A 6 6.59 13.03 4.19
C LYS A 6 7.23 13.52 2.90
N ASP A 7 8.57 13.61 2.87
CA ASP A 7 9.31 14.04 1.70
C ASP A 7 9.16 13.03 0.55
N ILE A 8 9.26 11.74 0.87
CA ILE A 8 9.09 10.68 -0.13
C ILE A 8 7.69 10.72 -0.74
N ASN A 9 6.67 10.87 0.09
CA ASN A 9 5.29 10.95 -0.38
C ASN A 9 5.07 12.15 -1.30
N GLY A 10 5.71 13.26 -1.00
CA GLY A 10 5.67 14.45 -1.86
C GLY A 10 6.28 14.20 -3.22
N ILE A 11 7.43 13.52 -3.24
CA ILE A 11 8.11 13.17 -4.49
C ILE A 11 7.24 12.22 -5.32
N ILE A 12 6.65 11.22 -4.70
CA ILE A 12 5.76 10.27 -5.38
C ILE A 12 4.61 11.00 -6.06
N ARG A 13 3.98 11.92 -5.34
CA ARG A 13 2.87 12.70 -5.89
C ARG A 13 3.29 13.54 -7.08
N GLN A 14 4.47 14.17 -7.03
CA GLN A 14 5.00 14.97 -8.13
C GLN A 14 5.27 14.12 -9.37
N LEU A 15 5.87 12.95 -9.19
CA LEU A 15 6.15 12.04 -10.29
C LEU A 15 4.86 11.50 -10.92
N LYS A 16 3.92 11.16 -10.08
CA LYS A 16 2.60 10.69 -10.53
C LYS A 16 1.89 11.75 -11.37
N ALA A 17 1.95 13.01 -10.95
CA ALA A 17 1.35 14.13 -11.68
C ALA A 17 1.97 14.30 -13.07
N ARG A 18 3.20 13.82 -13.27
CA ARG A 18 3.88 13.84 -14.57
C ARG A 18 3.57 12.61 -15.42
N GLY A 19 2.70 11.73 -14.95
CA GLY A 19 2.35 10.52 -15.69
C GLY A 19 3.33 9.36 -15.53
N ILE A 20 4.18 9.42 -14.52
CA ILE A 20 5.17 8.37 -14.26
C ILE A 20 4.55 7.30 -13.37
N GLY A 21 4.64 6.03 -13.80
CA GLY A 21 4.22 4.90 -12.99
C GLY A 21 5.26 4.58 -11.93
N ILE A 22 4.80 4.31 -10.70
CA ILE A 22 5.70 4.06 -9.57
C ILE A 22 5.29 2.75 -8.90
N ILE A 23 6.28 1.90 -8.66
CA ILE A 23 6.07 0.64 -7.92
C ILE A 23 6.81 0.77 -6.59
N ILE A 24 6.09 0.50 -5.49
CA ILE A 24 6.64 0.52 -4.15
C ILE A 24 6.53 -0.89 -3.57
N SER A 25 7.64 -1.39 -3.01
CA SER A 25 7.65 -2.64 -2.27
C SER A 25 8.06 -2.33 -0.84
N ASP A 26 7.15 -2.53 0.10
CA ASP A 26 7.39 -2.18 1.50
C ASP A 26 6.51 -3.03 2.39
N HIS A 27 6.99 -3.29 3.60
CA HIS A 27 6.22 -3.97 4.63
C HIS A 27 5.44 -3.01 5.53
N ASN A 28 5.66 -1.71 5.40
CA ASN A 28 4.89 -0.70 6.13
C ASN A 28 3.55 -0.48 5.43
N VAL A 29 2.60 -1.36 5.71
CA VAL A 29 1.35 -1.46 4.99
C VAL A 29 0.53 -0.19 5.09
N ARG A 30 0.40 0.36 6.30
CA ARG A 30 -0.42 1.54 6.52
C ARG A 30 0.03 2.73 5.67
N GLU A 31 1.33 3.01 5.68
CA GLU A 31 1.86 4.16 4.94
C GLU A 31 1.81 3.91 3.43
N THR A 32 2.08 2.68 3.01
CA THR A 32 2.01 2.31 1.59
C THR A 32 0.60 2.45 1.05
N LEU A 33 -0.41 1.95 1.78
CA LEU A 33 -1.80 2.03 1.34
C LEU A 33 -2.31 3.46 1.25
N LYS A 34 -1.74 4.38 2.02
CA LYS A 34 -2.14 5.78 1.97
C LYS A 34 -1.70 6.49 0.69
N VAL A 35 -0.65 6.00 0.03
CA VAL A 35 -0.08 6.69 -1.12
C VAL A 35 -0.25 5.95 -2.43
N CYS A 36 -0.59 4.67 -2.42
CA CYS A 36 -0.74 3.90 -3.65
C CYS A 36 -2.16 4.00 -4.21
N ASP A 37 -2.28 3.82 -5.51
CA ASP A 37 -3.58 3.73 -6.19
C ASP A 37 -4.14 2.32 -6.14
N ALA A 38 -3.26 1.33 -6.15
CA ALA A 38 -3.61 -0.08 -6.04
C ALA A 38 -2.46 -0.81 -5.40
N ALA A 39 -2.76 -1.92 -4.76
CA ALA A 39 -1.76 -2.72 -4.07
C ALA A 39 -1.97 -4.21 -4.36
N TYR A 40 -0.89 -4.95 -4.31
CA TYR A 40 -0.90 -6.41 -4.34
C TYR A 40 -0.35 -6.90 -3.01
N ILE A 41 -1.04 -7.87 -2.40
CA ILE A 41 -0.50 -8.55 -1.22
C ILE A 41 0.04 -9.90 -1.66
N ILE A 42 1.32 -10.10 -1.42
CA ILE A 42 2.02 -11.33 -1.80
C ILE A 42 2.34 -12.11 -0.54
N ASN A 43 1.96 -13.37 -0.52
CA ASN A 43 2.22 -14.27 0.60
C ASN A 43 2.63 -15.63 0.06
N GLU A 44 3.77 -16.13 0.52
CA GLU A 44 4.31 -17.42 0.09
C GLU A 44 4.38 -17.55 -1.44
N GLY A 45 4.84 -16.48 -2.09
CA GLY A 45 5.02 -16.46 -3.54
C GLY A 45 3.74 -16.32 -4.34
N LYS A 46 2.61 -16.05 -3.69
CA LYS A 46 1.31 -15.93 -4.36
C LYS A 46 0.67 -14.58 -4.06
N ILE A 47 -0.03 -14.04 -5.05
CA ILE A 47 -0.86 -12.85 -4.85
C ILE A 47 -2.17 -13.32 -4.22
N ILE A 48 -2.41 -12.89 -2.99
CA ILE A 48 -3.61 -13.29 -2.25
C ILE A 48 -4.72 -12.24 -2.31
N GLU A 49 -4.36 -11.00 -2.65
CA GLU A 49 -5.34 -9.94 -2.83
C GLU A 49 -4.73 -8.83 -3.66
N PHE A 50 -5.56 -8.12 -4.43
CA PHE A 50 -5.10 -6.92 -5.12
C PHE A 50 -6.26 -5.96 -5.32
N GLY A 51 -5.94 -4.67 -5.47
CA GLY A 51 -6.92 -3.65 -5.77
C GLY A 51 -6.61 -2.33 -5.09
N PRO A 52 -7.54 -1.36 -5.17
CA PRO A 52 -7.39 -0.10 -4.45
C PRO A 52 -7.30 -0.33 -2.93
N PRO A 53 -6.75 0.63 -2.18
CA PRO A 53 -6.62 0.48 -0.73
C PRO A 53 -7.90 0.07 -0.01
N GLY A 54 -9.06 0.60 -0.43
CA GLY A 54 -10.33 0.22 0.17
C GLY A 54 -10.67 -1.26 0.03
N VAL A 55 -10.34 -1.85 -1.11
CA VAL A 55 -10.53 -3.28 -1.35
C VAL A 55 -9.61 -4.10 -0.45
N ILE A 56 -8.36 -3.68 -0.32
CA ILE A 56 -7.38 -4.37 0.52
C ILE A 56 -7.83 -4.37 1.98
N VAL A 57 -8.24 -3.22 2.50
CA VAL A 57 -8.66 -3.08 3.90
C VAL A 57 -9.92 -3.91 4.18
N ALA A 58 -10.81 -4.02 3.21
CA ALA A 58 -12.06 -4.77 3.37
C ALA A 58 -11.89 -6.28 3.17
N SER A 59 -10.74 -6.72 2.66
CA SER A 59 -10.50 -8.13 2.33
C SER A 59 -10.29 -8.97 3.58
N GLU A 60 -11.11 -10.01 3.78
CA GLU A 60 -10.95 -10.93 4.90
C GLU A 60 -9.62 -11.68 4.81
N ILE A 61 -9.24 -12.15 3.63
CA ILE A 61 -7.99 -12.89 3.48
C ILE A 61 -6.78 -12.01 3.77
N ALA A 62 -6.82 -10.75 3.35
CA ALA A 62 -5.73 -9.81 3.65
C ALA A 62 -5.64 -9.55 5.15
N ARG A 63 -6.75 -9.40 5.84
CA ARG A 63 -6.78 -9.19 7.28
C ARG A 63 -6.29 -10.41 8.04
N ASP A 64 -6.73 -11.59 7.64
CA ASP A 64 -6.36 -12.84 8.32
C ASP A 64 -4.87 -13.15 8.17
N VAL A 65 -4.32 -12.92 6.98
CA VAL A 65 -2.95 -13.37 6.66
C VAL A 65 -1.93 -12.28 6.95
N TYR A 66 -2.27 -11.01 6.79
CA TYR A 66 -1.27 -9.96 6.77
C TYR A 66 -1.60 -8.75 7.65
N LEU A 67 -2.80 -8.17 7.53
CA LEU A 67 -3.12 -6.89 8.16
C LEU A 67 -3.49 -7.01 9.63
N GLY A 68 -4.18 -8.08 9.99
CA GLY A 68 -4.82 -8.20 11.31
C GLY A 68 -6.25 -7.66 11.27
N GLN A 69 -7.08 -8.18 12.15
CA GLN A 69 -8.52 -7.87 12.15
C GLN A 69 -8.82 -6.44 12.56
N ASP A 70 -7.96 -5.85 13.38
CA ASP A 70 -8.16 -4.49 13.88
C ASP A 70 -7.54 -3.42 12.99
N PHE A 71 -6.98 -3.82 11.84
CA PHE A 71 -6.32 -2.89 10.94
C PHE A 71 -7.30 -1.89 10.35
N ASN A 72 -6.91 -0.62 10.34
CA ASN A 72 -7.61 0.43 9.59
C ASN A 72 -6.63 1.49 9.14
N LEU A 73 -7.06 2.30 8.20
CA LEU A 73 -6.27 3.43 7.71
C LEU A 73 -6.59 4.73 8.54
#